data_28d1a558a80a7ecc8ef22028112d1110
#
_entry.id   28d1a558a80a7ecc8ef22028112d1110
#
_cell.length_a   1.000
_cell.length_b   1.000
_cell.length_c   1.000
_cell.angle_alpha   90.00
_cell.angle_beta   90.00
_cell.angle_gamma   90.00
#
_symmetry.space_group_name_H-M   'P 1'
#
loop_
_entity.id
_entity.type
_entity.pdbx_description
1 polymer ?
#
loop_
_entity_poly.entity_id
_entity_poly.type
_entity_poly.pdbx_seq_one_letter_code
_entity_poly.pdbx_strand_id
1 'polypeptide(L)'
;MNKTLLVLAPHTDDGEFGCGGCISKFVQNGWRAVYVAFSAAEQSVLPHLPHDILRTEVKEATATLGVADEDCIVFDFEVRRFPEFRQQILDRMIELNRKYAPDIVF
;
A
#
# COMPACT_ATOMS: atom_id res chain seq x y z
N MET A 1 -12.69 20.43 -3.57
CA MET A 1 -11.49 20.07 -2.81
C MET A 1 -11.26 18.58 -2.91
N ASN A 2 -10.01 18.20 -3.12
CA ASN A 2 -9.66 16.79 -3.26
C ASN A 2 -9.50 16.17 -1.88
N LYS A 3 -10.27 15.13 -1.62
CA LYS A 3 -10.13 14.32 -0.41
C LYS A 3 -9.20 13.15 -0.67
N THR A 4 -8.48 12.73 0.35
CA THR A 4 -7.48 11.68 0.27
C THR A 4 -7.83 10.51 1.18
N LEU A 5 -7.80 9.32 0.60
CA LEU A 5 -7.90 8.03 1.28
C LEU A 5 -6.51 7.43 1.39
N LEU A 6 -6.11 7.02 2.58
CA LEU A 6 -4.86 6.30 2.80
C LEU A 6 -5.18 4.86 3.21
N VAL A 7 -4.63 3.90 2.49
CA VAL A 7 -4.79 2.47 2.77
C VAL A 7 -3.45 1.93 3.25
N LEU A 8 -3.43 1.34 4.43
CA LEU A 8 -2.24 0.73 5.03
C LEU A 8 -2.39 -0.79 5.01
N ALA A 9 -1.48 -1.46 4.34
CA ALA A 9 -1.49 -2.92 4.21
C ALA A 9 -0.16 -3.50 4.69
N PRO A 10 -0.17 -4.58 5.49
CA PRO A 10 1.07 -5.25 5.88
C PRO A 10 1.84 -5.81 4.67
N HIS A 11 1.13 -6.40 3.72
CA HIS A 11 1.69 -6.97 2.50
C HIS A 11 1.01 -6.40 1.26
N THR A 12 1.52 -6.78 0.08
CA THR A 12 1.13 -6.17 -1.18
C THR A 12 -0.32 -6.40 -1.60
N ASP A 13 -0.98 -7.47 -1.18
CA ASP A 13 -2.35 -7.80 -1.60
C ASP A 13 -3.43 -7.58 -0.52
N ASP A 14 -3.05 -7.33 0.72
CA ASP A 14 -3.99 -7.22 1.84
C ASP A 14 -5.04 -6.13 1.66
N GLY A 15 -4.63 -4.96 1.20
CA GLY A 15 -5.54 -3.83 1.00
C GLY A 15 -6.51 -4.06 -0.14
N GLU A 16 -6.08 -4.73 -1.20
CA GLU A 16 -6.90 -5.04 -2.37
C GLU A 16 -8.00 -6.02 -2.01
N PHE A 17 -7.67 -7.10 -1.30
CA PHE A 17 -8.65 -8.07 -0.86
C PHE A 17 -9.56 -7.51 0.23
N GLY A 18 -8.99 -6.73 1.17
CA GLY A 18 -9.75 -6.18 2.29
C GLY A 18 -10.67 -5.04 1.91
N CYS A 19 -10.26 -4.15 1.03
CA CYS A 19 -11.02 -2.94 0.72
C CYS A 19 -10.97 -2.48 -0.74
N GLY A 20 -10.68 -3.39 -1.67
CA GLY A 20 -10.60 -3.05 -3.10
C GLY A 20 -11.85 -2.38 -3.63
N GLY A 21 -13.02 -2.90 -3.28
CA GLY A 21 -14.29 -2.29 -3.68
C GLY A 21 -14.49 -0.89 -3.13
N CYS A 22 -14.10 -0.65 -1.88
CA CYS A 22 -14.13 0.67 -1.27
C CYS A 22 -13.18 1.64 -1.96
N ILE A 23 -11.95 1.22 -2.24
CA ILE A 23 -10.96 2.04 -2.95
C ILE A 23 -11.52 2.50 -4.28
N SER A 24 -12.03 1.57 -5.08
CA SER A 24 -12.59 1.88 -6.39
C SER A 24 -13.75 2.88 -6.28
N LYS A 25 -14.64 2.70 -5.32
CA LYS A 25 -15.78 3.58 -5.11
C LYS A 25 -15.34 5.00 -4.73
N PHE A 26 -14.39 5.14 -3.82
CA PHE A 26 -13.87 6.46 -3.43
C PHE A 26 -13.21 7.16 -4.62
N VAL A 27 -12.40 6.42 -5.40
CA VAL A 27 -11.76 6.99 -6.59
C VAL A 27 -12.80 7.44 -7.61
N GLN A 28 -13.85 6.66 -7.85
CA GLN A 28 -14.95 7.05 -8.74
C GLN A 28 -15.66 8.33 -8.26
N ASN A 29 -15.64 8.60 -6.97
CA ASN A 29 -16.22 9.80 -6.38
C ASN A 29 -15.21 10.96 -6.26
N GLY A 30 -14.07 10.86 -6.94
CA GLY A 30 -13.10 11.94 -7.03
C GLY A 30 -12.06 11.99 -5.92
N TRP A 31 -12.00 10.98 -5.07
CA TRP A 31 -10.97 10.90 -4.03
C TRP A 31 -9.63 10.47 -4.61
N ARG A 32 -8.55 11.01 -4.04
CA ARG A 32 -7.21 10.46 -4.26
C ARG A 32 -7.02 9.27 -3.33
N ALA A 33 -6.60 8.14 -3.87
CA ALA A 33 -6.27 6.97 -3.06
C ALA A 33 -4.75 6.77 -3.05
N VAL A 34 -4.18 6.67 -1.85
CA VAL A 34 -2.78 6.35 -1.62
C VAL A 34 -2.73 4.96 -0.99
N TYR A 35 -2.07 4.03 -1.65
CA TYR A 35 -1.95 2.65 -1.20
C TYR A 35 -0.53 2.39 -0.70
N VAL A 36 -0.41 1.90 0.53
CA VAL A 36 0.88 1.65 1.17
C VAL A 36 0.95 0.19 1.62
N ALA A 37 1.89 -0.57 1.09
CA ALA A 37 2.25 -1.89 1.57
C ALA A 37 3.58 -1.80 2.32
N PHE A 38 3.63 -2.31 3.55
CA PHE A 38 4.85 -2.24 4.36
C PHE A 38 5.87 -3.29 3.99
N SER A 39 5.47 -4.35 3.27
CA SER A 39 6.38 -5.35 2.74
C SER A 39 5.93 -5.84 1.38
N ALA A 40 6.89 -6.10 0.50
CA ALA A 40 6.65 -6.80 -0.75
C ALA A 40 6.67 -8.32 -0.57
N ALA A 41 6.93 -8.82 0.64
CA ALA A 41 7.05 -10.25 0.96
C ALA A 41 8.05 -10.96 0.04
N GLU A 42 9.17 -10.31 -0.28
CA GLU A 42 10.16 -10.82 -1.22
C GLU A 42 10.77 -12.15 -0.75
N GLN A 43 10.83 -12.37 0.57
CA GLN A 43 11.32 -13.63 1.14
C GLN A 43 10.39 -14.81 0.88
N SER A 44 9.15 -14.54 0.50
CA SER A 44 8.14 -15.57 0.20
C SER A 44 7.99 -15.86 -1.29
N VAL A 45 8.74 -15.15 -2.15
CA VAL A 45 8.69 -15.36 -3.60
C VAL A 45 9.38 -16.69 -3.96
N LEU A 46 8.73 -17.47 -4.83
CA LEU A 46 9.28 -18.74 -5.31
C LEU A 46 10.56 -18.49 -6.12
N PRO A 47 11.57 -19.41 -6.03
CA PRO A 47 12.89 -19.17 -6.66
C PRO A 47 12.87 -18.96 -8.18
N HIS A 48 11.86 -19.50 -8.88
CA HIS A 48 11.77 -19.38 -10.34
C HIS A 48 11.10 -18.10 -10.82
N LEU A 49 10.57 -17.27 -9.90
CA LEU A 49 9.92 -16.02 -10.23
C LEU A 49 10.88 -14.84 -9.99
N PRO A 50 10.65 -13.70 -10.68
CA PRO A 50 11.41 -12.49 -10.37
C PRO A 50 11.28 -12.11 -8.90
N HIS A 51 12.36 -11.66 -8.29
CA HIS A 51 12.39 -11.33 -6.86
C HIS A 51 11.40 -10.23 -6.48
N ASP A 52 11.16 -9.29 -7.40
CA ASP A 52 10.29 -8.14 -7.21
C ASP A 52 8.88 -8.33 -7.79
N ILE A 53 8.47 -9.56 -8.09
CA ILE A 53 7.19 -9.83 -8.76
C ILE A 53 5.99 -9.28 -7.99
N LEU A 54 6.02 -9.35 -6.66
CA LEU A 54 4.90 -8.87 -5.83
C LEU A 54 4.79 -7.34 -5.87
N ARG A 55 5.90 -6.63 -6.05
CA ARG A 55 5.86 -5.17 -6.28
C ARG A 55 5.19 -4.84 -7.60
N THR A 56 5.54 -5.56 -8.65
CA THR A 56 4.94 -5.38 -9.98
C THR A 56 3.45 -5.66 -9.94
N GLU A 57 3.06 -6.77 -9.32
CA GLU A 57 1.66 -7.17 -9.23
C GLU A 57 0.80 -6.16 -8.46
N VAL A 58 1.29 -5.63 -7.34
CA VAL A 58 0.53 -4.65 -6.55
C VAL A 58 0.33 -3.35 -7.33
N LYS A 59 1.33 -2.91 -8.07
CA LYS A 59 1.21 -1.71 -8.89
C LYS A 59 0.18 -1.88 -10.00
N GLU A 60 0.15 -3.03 -10.64
CA GLU A 60 -0.84 -3.35 -11.66
C GLU A 60 -2.25 -3.45 -11.08
N ALA A 61 -2.40 -4.14 -9.95
CA ALA A 61 -3.69 -4.31 -9.29
C ALA A 61 -4.25 -2.99 -8.79
N THR A 62 -3.44 -2.16 -8.14
CA THR A 62 -3.89 -0.87 -7.62
C THR A 62 -4.20 0.11 -8.75
N ALA A 63 -3.47 0.06 -9.87
CA ALA A 63 -3.79 0.87 -11.04
C ALA A 63 -5.19 0.55 -11.57
N THR A 64 -5.59 -0.72 -11.55
CA THR A 64 -6.94 -1.15 -11.92
C THR A 64 -8.01 -0.54 -11.01
N LEU A 65 -7.69 -0.30 -9.74
CA LEU A 65 -8.60 0.34 -8.78
C LEU A 65 -8.61 1.87 -8.90
N GLY A 66 -7.74 2.44 -9.72
CA GLY A 66 -7.64 3.88 -9.91
C GLY A 66 -6.59 4.57 -9.06
N VAL A 67 -5.67 3.82 -8.46
CA VAL A 67 -4.53 4.38 -7.72
C VAL A 67 -3.44 4.76 -8.71
N ALA A 68 -2.97 6.02 -8.67
CA ALA A 68 -1.87 6.46 -9.51
C ALA A 68 -0.57 5.73 -9.13
N ASP A 69 0.34 5.56 -10.06
CA ASP A 69 1.59 4.82 -9.82
C ASP A 69 2.41 5.43 -8.68
N GLU A 70 2.53 6.76 -8.64
CA GLU A 70 3.23 7.47 -7.57
C GLU A 70 2.54 7.39 -6.20
N ASP A 71 1.28 6.98 -6.17
CA ASP A 71 0.49 6.81 -4.94
C ASP A 71 0.46 5.36 -4.46
N CYS A 72 1.14 4.46 -5.16
CA CYS A 72 1.35 3.09 -4.72
C CYS A 72 2.75 2.96 -4.13
N ILE A 73 2.84 2.89 -2.81
CA ILE A 73 4.10 2.89 -2.07
C ILE A 73 4.33 1.51 -1.47
N VAL A 74 5.50 0.93 -1.71
CA VAL A 74 5.86 -0.38 -1.20
C VAL A 74 7.16 -0.26 -0.44
N PHE A 75 7.13 -0.50 0.87
CA PHE A 75 8.30 -0.52 1.72
C PHE A 75 8.96 -1.91 1.75
N ASP A 76 10.15 -2.00 2.32
CA ASP A 76 11.00 -3.19 2.31
C ASP A 76 11.09 -3.92 3.65
N PHE A 77 10.17 -3.69 4.57
CA PHE A 77 10.23 -4.37 5.86
C PHE A 77 10.00 -5.87 5.68
N GLU A 78 10.86 -6.69 6.31
CA GLU A 78 10.68 -8.13 6.26
C GLU A 78 9.40 -8.53 6.98
N VAL A 79 8.53 -9.26 6.27
CA VAL A 79 7.18 -9.56 6.73
C VAL A 79 7.13 -10.28 8.07
N ARG A 80 8.09 -11.15 8.33
CA ARG A 80 8.14 -11.94 9.58
C ARG A 80 8.83 -11.23 10.73
N ARG A 81 9.38 -10.04 10.48
CA ARG A 81 10.18 -9.30 11.44
C ARG A 81 9.59 -7.94 11.77
N PHE A 82 8.31 -7.71 11.51
CA PHE A 82 7.64 -6.44 11.81
C PHE A 82 7.81 -6.00 13.26
N PRO A 83 7.69 -6.88 14.29
CA PRO A 83 7.92 -6.44 15.66
C PRO A 83 9.29 -5.84 15.92
N GLU A 84 10.33 -6.29 15.20
CA GLU A 84 11.69 -5.77 15.32
C GLU A 84 11.82 -4.36 14.73
N PHE A 85 10.96 -4.01 13.78
CA PHE A 85 10.95 -2.74 13.07
C PHE A 85 9.80 -1.83 13.49
N ARG A 86 9.20 -2.09 14.64
CA ARG A 86 8.01 -1.37 15.11
C ARG A 86 8.17 0.14 15.07
N GLN A 87 9.30 0.66 15.57
CA GLN A 87 9.53 2.11 15.59
C GLN A 87 9.68 2.67 14.17
N GLN A 88 10.42 1.99 13.32
CA GLN A 88 10.62 2.42 11.93
C GLN A 88 9.29 2.44 11.15
N ILE A 89 8.44 1.45 11.37
CA ILE A 89 7.11 1.39 10.75
C ILE A 89 6.26 2.57 11.24
N LEU A 90 6.27 2.85 12.54
CA LEU A 90 5.55 3.99 13.10
C LEU A 90 6.06 5.31 12.50
N ASP A 91 7.38 5.45 12.35
CA ASP A 91 7.97 6.65 11.74
C ASP A 91 7.49 6.83 10.30
N ARG A 92 7.37 5.74 9.53
CA ARG A 92 6.80 5.80 8.16
C ARG A 92 5.34 6.26 8.18
N MET A 93 4.54 5.74 9.11
CA MET A 93 3.14 6.16 9.26
C MET A 93 3.02 7.66 9.58
N ILE A 94 3.87 8.17 10.46
CA ILE A 94 3.90 9.60 10.80
C ILE A 94 4.26 10.44 9.58
N GLU A 95 5.26 10.03 8.80
CA GLU A 95 5.65 10.73 7.58
C GLU A 95 4.52 10.74 6.55
N LEU A 96 3.85 9.60 6.37
CA LEU A 96 2.71 9.47 5.45
C LEU A 96 1.56 10.38 5.85
N ASN A 97 1.27 10.44 7.15
CA ASN A 97 0.23 11.33 7.66
C ASN A 97 0.54 12.79 7.38
N ARG A 98 1.78 13.21 7.55
CA ARG A 98 2.21 14.58 7.28
C ARG A 98 2.19 14.91 5.79
N LYS A 99 2.64 13.98 4.96
CA LYS A 99 2.75 14.18 3.52
C LYS A 99 1.40 14.24 2.83
N TYR A 100 0.50 13.32 3.17
CA TYR A 100 -0.76 13.15 2.46
C TYR A 100 -1.96 13.77 3.16
N ALA A 101 -1.85 14.04 4.47
CA ALA A 101 -2.95 14.60 5.27
C ALA A 101 -4.29 13.89 4.97
N PRO A 102 -4.37 12.56 5.15
CA PRO A 102 -5.53 11.80 4.70
C PRO A 102 -6.79 12.19 5.48
N ASP A 103 -7.93 12.16 4.78
CA ASP A 103 -9.25 12.37 5.38
C ASP A 103 -9.78 11.08 6.01
N ILE A 104 -9.45 9.94 5.41
CA ILE A 104 -9.80 8.61 5.91
C ILE A 104 -8.58 7.68 5.78
N VAL A 105 -8.41 6.80 6.76
CA VAL A 105 -7.37 5.76 6.76
C VAL A 105 -8.03 4.40 6.97
N PHE A 106 -7.72 3.46 6.10
CA PHE A 106 -8.10 2.05 6.24
C PHE A 106 -6.91 1.18 6.59
#